data_afa5b800d17d2c5b3371a58d91d47898
#
_entry.id   afa5b800d17d2c5b3371a58d91d47898
#
_cell.length_a   1.000
_cell.length_b   1.000
_cell.length_c   1.000
_cell.angle_alpha   90.00
_cell.angle_beta   90.00
_cell.angle_gamma   90.00
#
_symmetry.space_group_name_H-M   'P 1'
#
loop_
_entity.id
_entity.type
_entity.pdbx_description
1 polymer ?
#
loop_
_entity_poly.entity_id
_entity_poly.type
_entity_poly.pdbx_seq_one_letter_code
_entity_poly.pdbx_strand_id
1 'polypeptide(L)'
;MDMILNYLSNIFSSPFFNIFGGISTIIIILSFFYTVFLIFRGLIPLWIRLGLGLSNRKIAVFAEADFENIKNDLIDSGLFREKNIIKISKKSLAKSEKHTIMLINYPEFEDRIMEILNFKKDADALIIFSPISHGKIKSEALKIIEESRNVILVNFRGRLLNDILVTMITTINEKR
;
A
#
# COMPACT_ATOMS: atom_id res chain seq x y z
N MET A 1 29.37 45.20 -26.58
CA MET A 1 28.30 44.21 -26.28
C MET A 1 27.56 43.80 -27.55
N ASP A 2 27.26 44.76 -28.43
CA ASP A 2 26.51 44.53 -29.67
C ASP A 2 27.25 43.66 -30.72
N MET A 3 28.59 43.71 -30.77
CA MET A 3 29.37 42.88 -31.68
C MET A 3 29.30 41.39 -31.33
N ILE A 4 29.30 41.06 -30.04
CA ILE A 4 29.16 39.66 -29.55
C ILE A 4 27.78 39.15 -29.83
N LEU A 5 26.73 39.96 -29.59
CA LEU A 5 25.35 39.62 -29.87
C LEU A 5 25.09 39.36 -31.36
N ASN A 6 25.64 40.18 -32.23
CA ASN A 6 25.57 40.01 -33.69
C ASN A 6 26.30 38.75 -34.17
N TYR A 7 27.47 38.44 -33.58
CA TYR A 7 28.20 37.22 -33.90
C TYR A 7 27.45 35.97 -33.49
N LEU A 8 26.88 35.94 -32.27
CA LEU A 8 26.04 34.87 -31.78
C LEU A 8 24.76 34.71 -32.64
N SER A 9 24.11 35.81 -32.99
CA SER A 9 22.93 35.79 -33.85
C SER A 9 23.23 35.15 -35.21
N ASN A 10 24.38 35.46 -35.83
CA ASN A 10 24.77 34.86 -37.10
C ASN A 10 25.08 33.37 -37.01
N ILE A 11 25.65 32.90 -35.88
CA ILE A 11 25.88 31.50 -35.66
C ILE A 11 24.52 30.75 -35.50
N PHE A 12 23.63 31.26 -34.68
CA PHE A 12 22.32 30.63 -34.43
C PHE A 12 21.35 30.70 -35.61
N SER A 13 21.55 31.64 -36.54
CA SER A 13 20.76 31.73 -37.79
C SER A 13 21.29 30.86 -38.92
N SER A 14 22.41 30.13 -38.70
CA SER A 14 22.94 29.25 -39.74
C SER A 14 21.96 28.07 -40.01
N PRO A 15 21.86 27.60 -41.29
CA PRO A 15 21.00 26.49 -41.65
C PRO A 15 21.24 25.24 -40.82
N PHE A 16 22.48 25.02 -40.41
CA PHE A 16 22.87 23.91 -39.56
C PHE A 16 22.17 23.96 -38.19
N PHE A 17 22.24 25.10 -37.50
CA PHE A 17 21.59 25.24 -36.19
C PHE A 17 20.06 25.21 -36.29
N ASN A 18 19.48 25.73 -37.36
CA ASN A 18 18.04 25.66 -37.58
C ASN A 18 17.56 24.22 -37.76
N ILE A 19 18.27 23.41 -38.54
CA ILE A 19 17.91 21.98 -38.75
C ILE A 19 18.13 21.19 -37.48
N PHE A 20 19.29 21.29 -36.83
CA PHE A 20 19.57 20.57 -35.58
C PHE A 20 18.66 21.03 -34.43
N GLY A 21 18.39 22.32 -34.30
CA GLY A 21 17.48 22.89 -33.33
C GLY A 21 16.05 22.40 -33.54
N GLY A 22 15.59 22.35 -34.80
CA GLY A 22 14.29 21.81 -35.14
C GLY A 22 14.15 20.33 -34.78
N ILE A 23 15.13 19.51 -35.15
CA ILE A 23 15.14 18.07 -34.80
C ILE A 23 15.15 17.87 -33.29
N SER A 24 16.01 18.59 -32.57
CA SER A 24 16.13 18.53 -31.12
C SER A 24 14.80 18.91 -30.44
N THR A 25 14.13 19.94 -30.92
CA THR A 25 12.84 20.39 -30.40
C THR A 25 11.79 19.31 -30.58
N ILE A 26 11.73 18.66 -31.75
CA ILE A 26 10.81 17.54 -31.98
C ILE A 26 11.08 16.38 -31.02
N ILE A 27 12.35 16.01 -30.84
CA ILE A 27 12.75 14.93 -29.90
C ILE A 27 12.34 15.27 -28.48
N ILE A 28 12.54 16.51 -28.03
CA ILE A 28 12.16 16.97 -26.69
C ILE A 28 10.63 16.87 -26.51
N ILE A 29 9.85 17.34 -27.48
CA ILE A 29 8.40 17.29 -27.44
C ILE A 29 7.92 15.82 -27.37
N LEU A 30 8.43 14.95 -28.23
CA LEU A 30 8.08 13.54 -28.24
C LEU A 30 8.46 12.85 -26.93
N SER A 31 9.65 13.13 -26.40
CA SER A 31 10.13 12.60 -25.12
C SER A 31 9.23 13.07 -23.95
N PHE A 32 8.79 14.32 -23.97
CA PHE A 32 7.86 14.86 -22.99
C PHE A 32 6.53 14.09 -23.01
N PHE A 33 5.91 13.95 -24.18
CA PHE A 33 4.66 13.19 -24.28
C PHE A 33 4.82 11.72 -23.92
N TYR A 34 5.93 11.10 -24.30
CA TYR A 34 6.23 9.73 -23.92
C TYR A 34 6.39 9.58 -22.40
N THR A 35 7.08 10.49 -21.75
CA THR A 35 7.25 10.50 -20.28
C THR A 35 5.90 10.66 -19.58
N VAL A 36 5.09 11.61 -20.04
CA VAL A 36 3.72 11.80 -19.52
C VAL A 36 2.89 10.53 -19.68
N PHE A 37 2.95 9.89 -20.84
CA PHE A 37 2.28 8.61 -21.09
C PHE A 37 2.73 7.50 -20.12
N LEU A 38 4.03 7.39 -19.85
CA LEU A 38 4.57 6.41 -18.89
C LEU A 38 4.08 6.66 -17.46
N ILE A 39 4.00 7.93 -17.05
CA ILE A 39 3.46 8.33 -15.74
C ILE A 39 1.98 7.90 -15.62
N PHE A 40 1.17 8.20 -16.63
CA PHE A 40 -0.23 7.80 -16.66
C PHE A 40 -0.40 6.28 -16.62
N ARG A 41 0.43 5.55 -17.32
CA ARG A 41 0.35 4.09 -17.39
C ARG A 41 0.87 3.39 -16.13
N GLY A 42 1.88 3.92 -15.47
CA GLY A 42 2.55 3.30 -14.33
C GLY A 42 2.08 3.81 -12.97
N LEU A 43 2.25 5.09 -12.70
CA LEU A 43 2.02 5.67 -11.38
C LEU A 43 0.54 5.91 -11.05
N ILE A 44 -0.24 6.41 -12.01
CA ILE A 44 -1.64 6.78 -11.75
C ILE A 44 -2.50 5.59 -11.35
N PRO A 45 -2.45 4.41 -12.00
CA PRO A 45 -3.21 3.25 -11.57
C PRO A 45 -2.86 2.81 -10.14
N LEU A 46 -1.57 2.90 -9.77
CA LEU A 46 -1.12 2.58 -8.42
C LEU A 46 -1.69 3.56 -7.38
N TRP A 47 -1.62 4.85 -7.65
CA TRP A 47 -2.16 5.89 -6.78
C TRP A 47 -3.68 5.81 -6.62
N ILE A 48 -4.40 5.52 -7.70
CA ILE A 48 -5.86 5.30 -7.64
C ILE A 48 -6.18 4.09 -6.76
N ARG A 49 -5.46 2.96 -6.93
CA ARG A 49 -5.66 1.77 -6.09
C ARG A 49 -5.41 2.05 -4.62
N LEU A 50 -4.32 2.76 -4.30
CA LEU A 50 -3.99 3.14 -2.93
C LEU A 50 -5.04 4.10 -2.36
N GLY A 51 -5.40 5.15 -3.10
CA GLY A 51 -6.39 6.13 -2.67
C GLY A 51 -7.77 5.52 -2.41
N LEU A 52 -8.25 4.66 -3.31
CA LEU A 52 -9.51 3.93 -3.11
C LEU A 52 -9.41 2.94 -1.95
N GLY A 53 -8.24 2.28 -1.78
CA GLY A 53 -7.97 1.43 -0.64
C GLY A 53 -8.10 2.20 0.68
N LEU A 54 -7.37 3.30 0.84
CA LEU A 54 -7.38 4.12 2.05
C LEU A 54 -8.75 4.74 2.36
N SER A 55 -9.52 5.11 1.33
CA SER A 55 -10.81 5.80 1.52
C SER A 55 -11.98 4.86 1.80
N ASN A 56 -12.00 3.69 1.19
CA ASN A 56 -13.19 2.82 1.16
C ASN A 56 -13.00 1.48 1.86
N ARG A 57 -11.78 0.96 1.95
CA ARG A 57 -11.54 -0.35 2.58
C ARG A 57 -11.57 -0.23 4.10
N LYS A 58 -12.25 -1.16 4.72
CA LYS A 58 -12.29 -1.29 6.17
C LYS A 58 -11.28 -2.33 6.63
N ILE A 59 -10.59 -2.02 7.72
CA ILE A 59 -9.65 -2.92 8.38
C ILE A 59 -10.38 -3.53 9.57
N ALA A 60 -10.53 -4.85 9.57
CA ALA A 60 -11.02 -5.60 10.71
C ALA A 60 -9.86 -5.83 11.69
N VAL A 61 -9.90 -5.19 12.84
CA VAL A 61 -8.85 -5.28 13.86
C VAL A 61 -9.32 -6.23 14.97
N PHE A 62 -8.67 -7.37 15.07
CA PHE A 62 -8.87 -8.37 16.11
C PHE A 62 -7.97 -8.02 17.30
N ALA A 63 -8.49 -7.20 18.18
CA ALA A 63 -7.85 -6.81 19.42
C ALA A 63 -8.92 -6.49 20.47
N GLU A 64 -8.64 -6.80 21.73
CA GLU A 64 -9.50 -6.48 22.86
C GLU A 64 -8.94 -5.31 23.67
N ALA A 65 -7.89 -5.56 24.44
CA ALA A 65 -7.24 -4.58 25.29
C ALA A 65 -6.39 -3.58 24.50
N ASP A 66 -5.63 -4.05 23.49
CA ASP A 66 -4.73 -3.21 22.69
C ASP A 66 -5.43 -2.52 21.49
N PHE A 67 -6.75 -2.66 21.36
CA PHE A 67 -7.49 -2.11 20.23
C PHE A 67 -7.31 -0.59 20.09
N GLU A 68 -7.48 0.16 21.17
CA GLU A 68 -7.39 1.64 21.12
C GLU A 68 -5.97 2.09 20.75
N ASN A 69 -4.93 1.40 21.22
CA ASN A 69 -3.56 1.74 20.85
C ASN A 69 -3.29 1.48 19.36
N ILE A 70 -3.72 0.33 18.83
CA ILE A 70 -3.59 0.02 17.40
C ILE A 70 -4.40 1.00 16.54
N LYS A 71 -5.62 1.31 16.97
CA LYS A 71 -6.49 2.29 16.30
C LYS A 71 -5.83 3.68 16.25
N ASN A 72 -5.27 4.14 17.36
CA ASN A 72 -4.60 5.43 17.44
C ASN A 72 -3.37 5.46 16.53
N ASP A 73 -2.53 4.44 16.52
CA ASP A 73 -1.38 4.34 15.61
C ASP A 73 -1.80 4.47 14.15
N LEU A 74 -2.92 3.86 13.76
CA LEU A 74 -3.46 3.94 12.41
C LEU A 74 -4.01 5.34 12.08
N ILE A 75 -4.71 5.98 13.01
CA ILE A 75 -5.28 7.33 12.84
C ILE A 75 -4.16 8.38 12.82
N ASP A 76 -3.20 8.32 13.76
CA ASP A 76 -2.10 9.27 13.89
C ASP A 76 -1.17 9.26 12.67
N SER A 77 -1.15 8.17 11.90
CA SER A 77 -0.48 8.14 10.59
C SER A 77 -1.05 9.12 9.57
N GLY A 78 -2.26 9.65 9.80
CA GLY A 78 -3.00 10.49 8.86
C GLY A 78 -3.53 9.77 7.62
N LEU A 79 -3.27 8.46 7.47
CA LEU A 79 -3.64 7.67 6.30
C LEU A 79 -5.01 7.00 6.45
N PHE A 80 -5.37 6.61 7.68
CA PHE A 80 -6.62 5.89 7.95
C PHE A 80 -7.62 6.77 8.68
N ARG A 81 -8.89 6.63 8.30
CA ARG A 81 -10.00 7.30 8.98
C ARG A 81 -10.59 6.35 10.02
N GLU A 82 -11.01 6.87 11.15
CA GLU A 82 -11.63 6.09 12.24
C GLU A 82 -12.75 5.16 11.73
N LYS A 83 -13.62 5.66 10.86
CA LYS A 83 -14.73 4.87 10.26
C LYS A 83 -14.29 3.63 9.48
N ASN A 84 -13.01 3.55 9.10
CA ASN A 84 -12.45 2.44 8.34
C ASN A 84 -11.84 1.36 9.24
N ILE A 85 -11.75 1.60 10.55
CA ILE A 85 -11.18 0.69 11.54
C ILE A 85 -12.33 0.05 12.32
N ILE A 86 -12.47 -1.26 12.17
CA ILE A 86 -13.59 -2.01 12.76
C ILE A 86 -13.05 -2.96 13.81
N LYS A 87 -13.48 -2.81 15.05
CA LYS A 87 -13.16 -3.74 16.15
C LYS A 87 -13.86 -5.08 15.94
N ILE A 88 -13.09 -6.13 15.99
CA ILE A 88 -13.60 -7.51 16.03
C ILE A 88 -13.21 -8.12 17.38
N SER A 89 -14.24 -8.50 18.15
CA SER A 89 -14.04 -9.18 19.43
C SER A 89 -14.10 -10.70 19.24
N LYS A 90 -13.60 -11.44 20.22
CA LYS A 90 -13.67 -12.92 20.23
C LYS A 90 -15.08 -13.46 20.07
N LYS A 91 -16.10 -12.70 20.49
CA LYS A 91 -17.53 -13.06 20.38
C LYS A 91 -18.14 -12.79 19.01
N SER A 92 -17.45 -12.04 18.15
CA SER A 92 -18.02 -11.55 16.88
C SER A 92 -17.13 -11.82 15.67
N LEU A 93 -16.39 -12.91 15.66
CA LEU A 93 -15.44 -13.28 14.60
C LEU A 93 -16.08 -13.30 13.20
N ALA A 94 -17.31 -13.82 13.09
CA ALA A 94 -18.03 -13.87 11.81
C ALA A 94 -18.25 -12.50 11.14
N LYS A 95 -18.18 -11.38 11.90
CA LYS A 95 -18.27 -10.05 11.30
C LYS A 95 -17.07 -9.72 10.40
N SER A 96 -15.94 -10.39 10.60
CA SER A 96 -14.72 -10.18 9.81
C SER A 96 -14.85 -10.67 8.37
N GLU A 97 -15.70 -11.62 8.08
CA GLU A 97 -15.90 -12.18 6.73
C GLU A 97 -16.28 -11.13 5.67
N LYS A 98 -16.80 -9.98 6.10
CA LYS A 98 -17.16 -8.85 5.24
C LYS A 98 -15.97 -7.95 4.89
N HIS A 99 -14.81 -8.19 5.50
CA HIS A 99 -13.65 -7.34 5.38
C HIS A 99 -12.51 -8.06 4.65
N THR A 100 -11.92 -7.38 3.69
CA THR A 100 -10.82 -7.91 2.88
C THR A 100 -9.43 -7.67 3.48
N ILE A 101 -9.36 -6.90 4.57
CA ILE A 101 -8.12 -6.65 5.31
C ILE A 101 -8.39 -6.96 6.77
N MET A 102 -7.61 -7.85 7.33
CA MET A 102 -7.68 -8.31 8.70
C MET A 102 -6.34 -8.07 9.40
N LEU A 103 -6.37 -7.47 10.57
CA LEU A 103 -5.22 -7.26 11.44
C LEU A 103 -5.47 -7.95 12.77
N ILE A 104 -4.62 -8.90 13.13
CA ILE A 104 -4.75 -9.66 14.36
C ILE A 104 -3.67 -9.26 15.34
N ASN A 105 -4.04 -8.91 16.58
CA ASN A 105 -3.13 -8.91 17.71
C ASN A 105 -3.00 -10.36 18.22
N TYR A 106 -1.96 -11.06 17.77
CA TYR A 106 -1.77 -12.50 18.05
C TYR A 106 -1.81 -12.83 19.53
N PRO A 107 -1.15 -12.09 20.45
CA PRO A 107 -1.21 -12.37 21.88
C PRO A 107 -2.63 -12.51 22.46
N GLU A 108 -3.57 -11.72 21.94
CA GLU A 108 -4.94 -11.72 22.45
C GLU A 108 -5.84 -12.76 21.76
N PHE A 109 -5.47 -13.19 20.54
CA PHE A 109 -6.28 -14.10 19.71
C PHE A 109 -5.58 -15.43 19.39
N GLU A 110 -4.52 -15.77 20.14
CA GLU A 110 -3.78 -17.02 19.93
C GLU A 110 -4.68 -18.26 19.99
N ASP A 111 -5.66 -18.27 20.91
CA ASP A 111 -6.64 -19.35 21.09
C ASP A 111 -7.63 -19.47 19.92
N ARG A 112 -7.80 -18.42 19.13
CA ARG A 112 -8.76 -18.35 18.02
C ARG A 112 -8.11 -18.24 16.65
N ILE A 113 -6.78 -18.28 16.57
CA ILE A 113 -6.03 -18.05 15.31
C ILE A 113 -6.43 -19.05 14.23
N MET A 114 -6.62 -20.32 14.58
CA MET A 114 -7.01 -21.36 13.63
C MET A 114 -8.40 -21.10 13.02
N GLU A 115 -9.33 -20.61 13.82
CA GLU A 115 -10.66 -20.23 13.36
C GLU A 115 -10.60 -19.05 12.39
N ILE A 116 -9.77 -18.04 12.70
CA ILE A 116 -9.59 -16.86 11.85
C ILE A 116 -8.92 -17.23 10.52
N LEU A 117 -7.90 -18.09 10.54
CA LEU A 117 -7.25 -18.60 9.33
C LEU A 117 -8.23 -19.35 8.43
N ASN A 118 -9.18 -20.11 9.00
CA ASN A 118 -10.20 -20.83 8.25
C ASN A 118 -11.25 -19.90 7.61
N PHE A 119 -11.54 -18.73 8.19
CA PHE A 119 -12.45 -17.73 7.59
C PHE A 119 -11.80 -16.94 6.46
N LYS A 120 -10.49 -16.84 6.46
CA LYS A 120 -9.74 -16.07 5.47
C LYS A 120 -9.91 -16.68 4.08
N LYS A 121 -10.30 -15.88 3.12
CA LYS A 121 -10.29 -16.26 1.71
C LYS A 121 -8.93 -15.91 1.08
N ASP A 122 -8.59 -16.55 -0.05
CA ASP A 122 -7.33 -16.33 -0.72
C ASP A 122 -7.10 -14.87 -1.16
N ALA A 123 -8.18 -14.17 -1.52
CA ALA A 123 -8.13 -12.76 -1.89
C ALA A 123 -8.01 -11.80 -0.70
N ASP A 124 -8.26 -12.28 0.53
CA ASP A 124 -8.20 -11.46 1.73
C ASP A 124 -6.75 -11.34 2.22
N ALA A 125 -6.44 -10.17 2.76
CA ALA A 125 -5.18 -9.90 3.42
C ALA A 125 -5.29 -10.15 4.92
N LEU A 126 -4.33 -10.85 5.48
CA LEU A 126 -4.22 -11.09 6.90
C LEU A 126 -2.86 -10.63 7.40
N ILE A 127 -2.87 -9.70 8.34
CA ILE A 127 -1.67 -9.21 9.01
C ILE A 127 -1.72 -9.71 10.45
N ILE A 128 -0.72 -10.49 10.84
CA ILE A 128 -0.61 -11.05 12.17
C ILE A 128 0.49 -10.29 12.91
N PHE A 129 0.08 -9.47 13.87
CA PHE A 129 1.00 -8.78 14.75
C PHE A 129 1.34 -9.68 15.94
N SER A 130 2.57 -10.16 15.99
CA SER A 130 3.10 -10.98 17.08
C SER A 130 4.39 -10.35 17.59
N PRO A 131 4.34 -9.54 18.66
CA PRO A 131 5.53 -8.93 19.24
C PRO A 131 6.54 -9.99 19.67
N ILE A 132 7.84 -9.72 19.51
CA ILE A 132 8.92 -10.65 19.92
C ILE A 132 8.81 -10.99 21.41
N SER A 133 8.34 -10.05 22.22
CA SER A 133 8.14 -10.23 23.67
C SER A 133 7.11 -11.28 24.03
N HIS A 134 6.17 -11.59 23.13
CA HIS A 134 5.14 -12.62 23.35
C HIS A 134 5.68 -14.04 23.17
N GLY A 135 6.76 -14.21 22.43
CA GLY A 135 7.33 -15.53 22.13
C GLY A 135 7.00 -16.03 20.73
N LYS A 136 7.08 -17.35 20.55
CA LYS A 136 6.89 -17.99 19.24
C LYS A 136 5.41 -18.29 18.98
N ILE A 137 5.01 -18.12 17.74
CA ILE A 137 3.71 -18.61 17.24
C ILE A 137 3.69 -20.15 17.31
N LYS A 138 2.54 -20.73 17.65
CA LYS A 138 2.37 -22.17 17.66
C LYS A 138 2.71 -22.79 16.30
N SER A 139 3.45 -23.91 16.31
CA SER A 139 3.92 -24.56 15.07
C SER A 139 2.81 -24.95 14.12
N GLU A 140 1.65 -25.36 14.63
CA GLU A 140 0.47 -25.68 13.82
C GLU A 140 -0.06 -24.44 13.05
N ALA A 141 -0.22 -23.32 13.74
CA ALA A 141 -0.64 -22.07 13.13
C ALA A 141 0.41 -21.54 12.15
N LEU A 142 1.69 -21.65 12.51
CA LEU A 142 2.80 -21.19 11.65
C LEU A 142 2.80 -21.94 10.31
N LYS A 143 2.59 -23.25 10.31
CA LYS A 143 2.53 -24.06 9.09
C LYS A 143 1.42 -23.56 8.15
N ILE A 144 0.23 -23.29 8.68
CA ILE A 144 -0.90 -22.79 7.88
C ILE A 144 -0.60 -21.36 7.37
N ILE A 145 0.02 -20.53 8.20
CA ILE A 145 0.43 -19.17 7.82
C ILE A 145 1.40 -19.21 6.63
N GLU A 146 2.40 -20.10 6.66
CA GLU A 146 3.39 -20.26 5.58
C GLU A 146 2.77 -20.74 4.27
N GLU A 147 1.75 -21.59 4.33
CA GLU A 147 1.04 -22.10 3.16
C GLU A 147 -0.04 -21.14 2.64
N SER A 148 -0.43 -20.13 3.42
CA SER A 148 -1.55 -19.22 3.11
C SER A 148 -1.11 -18.04 2.26
N ARG A 149 -1.91 -17.69 1.25
CA ARG A 149 -1.69 -16.49 0.42
C ARG A 149 -2.06 -15.23 1.19
N ASN A 150 -1.35 -14.12 0.89
CA ASN A 150 -1.66 -12.80 1.44
C ASN A 150 -1.69 -12.76 2.99
N VAL A 151 -0.84 -13.54 3.64
CA VAL A 151 -0.61 -13.50 5.08
C VAL A 151 0.75 -12.89 5.35
N ILE A 152 0.81 -11.92 6.25
CA ILE A 152 2.05 -11.23 6.65
C ILE A 152 2.19 -11.33 8.16
N LEU A 153 3.36 -11.76 8.61
CA LEU A 153 3.73 -11.78 10.01
C LEU A 153 4.57 -10.56 10.36
N VAL A 154 4.12 -9.78 11.33
CA VAL A 154 4.77 -8.54 11.79
C VAL A 154 5.16 -8.67 13.24
N ASN A 155 6.46 -8.52 13.53
CA ASN A 155 7.00 -8.64 14.89
C ASN A 155 7.28 -7.26 15.53
N PHE A 156 7.35 -6.21 14.72
CA PHE A 156 7.65 -4.85 15.16
C PHE A 156 6.47 -3.92 14.88
N ARG A 157 5.98 -3.23 15.92
CA ARG A 157 4.87 -2.29 15.81
C ARG A 157 5.14 -1.18 14.78
N GLY A 158 6.38 -0.68 14.71
CA GLY A 158 6.78 0.34 13.73
C GLY A 158 6.68 -0.09 12.26
N ARG A 159 6.61 -1.40 11.96
CA ARG A 159 6.42 -1.90 10.59
C ARG A 159 4.96 -2.10 10.20
N LEU A 160 4.07 -2.13 11.20
CA LEU A 160 2.67 -2.49 11.02
C LEU A 160 1.99 -1.64 9.94
N LEU A 161 2.17 -0.33 10.00
CA LEU A 161 1.60 0.61 9.03
C LEU A 161 2.10 0.35 7.61
N ASN A 162 3.41 0.12 7.44
CA ASN A 162 4.00 -0.15 6.13
C ASN A 162 3.46 -1.44 5.53
N ASP A 163 3.37 -2.50 6.33
CA ASP A 163 2.89 -3.81 5.87
C ASP A 163 1.38 -3.76 5.52
N ILE A 164 0.58 -2.98 6.25
CA ILE A 164 -0.82 -2.70 5.89
C ILE A 164 -0.91 -1.99 4.53
N LEU A 165 -0.11 -0.94 4.31
CA LEU A 165 -0.12 -0.19 3.05
C LEU A 165 0.28 -1.06 1.86
N VAL A 166 1.35 -1.84 1.99
CA VAL A 166 1.79 -2.78 0.95
C VAL A 166 0.67 -3.78 0.64
N THR A 167 0.04 -4.32 1.67
CA THR A 167 -1.07 -5.26 1.52
C THR A 167 -2.27 -4.64 0.80
N MET A 168 -2.58 -3.37 1.07
CA MET A 168 -3.65 -2.65 0.38
C MET A 168 -3.37 -2.46 -1.12
N ILE A 169 -2.12 -2.34 -1.50
CA ILE A 169 -1.71 -2.19 -2.90
C ILE A 169 -1.76 -3.53 -3.63
N THR A 170 -1.32 -4.60 -2.97
CA THR A 170 -1.15 -5.93 -3.58
C THR A 170 -2.44 -6.74 -3.63
N THR A 171 -3.38 -6.53 -2.72
CA THR A 171 -4.66 -7.25 -2.69
C THR A 171 -5.73 -6.56 -3.53
N ILE A 172 -6.51 -7.35 -4.27
CA ILE A 172 -7.62 -6.84 -5.09
C ILE A 172 -8.79 -6.45 -4.19
N ASN A 173 -9.40 -5.31 -4.50
CA ASN A 173 -10.64 -4.89 -3.85
C ASN A 173 -11.82 -5.55 -4.57
N GLU A 174 -12.09 -6.80 -4.27
CA GLU A 174 -13.33 -7.43 -4.73
C GLU A 174 -14.50 -6.81 -3.95
N LYS A 175 -15.42 -6.20 -4.68
CA LYS A 175 -16.71 -5.80 -4.09
C LYS A 175 -17.47 -7.07 -3.73
N ARG A 176 -17.63 -7.31 -2.44
CA ARG A 176 -18.52 -8.33 -1.89
C ARG A 176 -19.92 -7.79 -1.70
#